data_897530daa219f89c8a649e988f870f03
#
_entry.id   897530daa219f89c8a649e988f870f03
#
_cell.length_a   1.000
_cell.length_b   1.000
_cell.length_c   1.000
_cell.angle_alpha   90.00
_cell.angle_beta   90.00
_cell.angle_gamma   90.00
#
_symmetry.space_group_name_H-M   'P 1'
#
loop_
_entity.id
_entity.type
_entity.pdbx_description
1 polymer ?
#
loop_
_entity_poly.entity_id
_entity_poly.type
_entity_poly.pdbx_seq_one_letter_code
_entity_poly.pdbx_strand_id
1 'polypeptide(L)'
;MKTKIISGLTTYAKSVELNKFGGRFKYSKVLNVIDKIDDAISSNISRVIIRRNLKALVNQFAQYELCYGNRFHINPTGRNIKSTGFTIVGQTDLLYFTDIPNKNSNGSLDGSGKGVIAITKGDG
;
A
#
# COMPACT_ATOMS: atom_id res chain seq x y z
N MET A 1 -26.59 -1.24 4.54
CA MET A 1 -25.31 -1.67 5.18
C MET A 1 -24.09 -0.96 4.58
N LYS A 2 -23.93 -0.97 3.26
CA LYS A 2 -22.79 -0.29 2.59
C LYS A 2 -22.67 1.19 2.99
N THR A 3 -23.77 1.94 3.00
CA THR A 3 -23.79 3.36 3.38
C THR A 3 -23.35 3.57 4.84
N LYS A 4 -23.77 2.71 5.76
CA LYS A 4 -23.35 2.76 7.17
C LYS A 4 -21.85 2.54 7.32
N ILE A 5 -21.29 1.57 6.59
CA ILE A 5 -19.84 1.29 6.58
C ILE A 5 -19.05 2.49 6.07
N ILE A 6 -19.47 3.08 4.94
CA ILE A 6 -18.84 4.27 4.37
C ILE A 6 -18.90 5.44 5.34
N SER A 7 -20.05 5.71 5.97
CA SER A 7 -20.19 6.75 6.98
C SER A 7 -19.28 6.52 8.19
N GLY A 8 -19.24 5.31 8.71
CA GLY A 8 -18.41 4.94 9.85
C GLY A 8 -16.92 5.11 9.56
N LEU A 9 -16.46 4.64 8.41
CA LEU A 9 -15.07 4.80 7.98
C LEU A 9 -14.72 6.27 7.70
N THR A 10 -15.63 7.04 7.13
CA THR A 10 -15.43 8.48 6.90
C THR A 10 -15.31 9.23 8.23
N THR A 11 -16.16 8.91 9.20
CA THR A 11 -16.09 9.49 10.55
C THR A 11 -14.77 9.15 11.24
N TYR A 12 -14.33 7.90 11.14
CA TYR A 12 -13.03 7.47 11.67
C TYR A 12 -11.87 8.20 10.99
N ALA A 13 -11.90 8.34 9.66
CA ALA A 13 -10.87 9.05 8.90
C ALA A 13 -10.74 10.53 9.29
N LYS A 14 -11.84 11.15 9.71
CA LYS A 14 -11.89 12.53 10.20
C LYS A 14 -11.66 12.66 11.71
N SER A 15 -11.47 11.55 12.40
CA SER A 15 -11.30 11.55 13.86
C SER A 15 -10.03 12.27 14.29
N VAL A 16 -10.06 12.85 15.48
CA VAL A 16 -8.91 13.51 16.11
C VAL A 16 -7.75 12.52 16.29
N GLU A 17 -8.05 11.25 16.49
CA GLU A 17 -7.06 10.20 16.69
C GLU A 17 -6.13 10.03 15.49
N LEU A 18 -6.64 10.10 14.27
CA LEU A 18 -5.84 10.03 13.03
C LEU A 18 -5.23 11.37 12.62
N ASN A 19 -5.91 12.47 12.91
CA ASN A 19 -5.54 13.81 12.43
C ASN A 19 -4.72 14.62 13.44
N LYS A 20 -4.41 14.05 14.62
CA LYS A 20 -3.51 14.67 15.58
C LYS A 20 -2.04 14.52 15.16
N PHE A 21 -1.20 15.38 15.70
CA PHE A 21 0.25 15.24 15.56
C PHE A 21 0.71 13.87 16.13
N GLY A 22 1.43 13.10 15.32
CA GLY A 22 1.84 11.74 15.69
C GLY A 22 0.74 10.68 15.55
N GLY A 23 -0.44 11.03 15.01
CA GLY A 23 -1.51 10.08 14.72
C GLY A 23 -1.06 9.03 13.70
N ARG A 24 -1.41 7.76 13.94
CA ARG A 24 -1.06 6.64 13.06
C ARG A 24 -2.29 5.83 12.68
N PHE A 25 -2.31 5.39 11.44
CA PHE A 25 -3.26 4.41 10.97
C PHE A 25 -2.99 3.04 11.63
N LYS A 26 -4.03 2.42 12.19
CA LYS A 26 -3.97 1.07 12.76
C LYS A 26 -5.02 0.19 12.10
N TYR A 27 -4.57 -0.90 11.48
CA TYR A 27 -5.44 -1.86 10.81
C TYR A 27 -6.50 -2.45 11.75
N SER A 28 -6.10 -2.83 12.97
CA SER A 28 -7.03 -3.36 13.98
C SER A 28 -8.14 -2.40 14.36
N LYS A 29 -7.90 -1.10 14.35
CA LYS A 29 -8.93 -0.08 14.61
C LYS A 29 -9.94 0.02 13.48
N VAL A 30 -9.50 -0.09 12.24
CA VAL A 30 -10.40 -0.12 11.08
C VAL A 30 -11.33 -1.32 11.15
N LEU A 31 -10.81 -2.50 11.48
CA LEU A 31 -11.63 -3.70 11.70
C LEU A 31 -12.66 -3.49 12.81
N ASN A 32 -12.26 -2.91 13.94
CA ASN A 32 -13.18 -2.60 15.05
C ASN A 32 -14.27 -1.60 14.65
N VAL A 33 -13.93 -0.58 13.87
CA VAL A 33 -14.90 0.40 13.36
C VAL A 33 -15.95 -0.31 12.51
N ILE A 34 -15.53 -1.20 11.61
CA ILE A 34 -16.43 -1.97 10.75
C ILE A 34 -17.32 -2.88 11.58
N ASP A 35 -16.76 -3.62 12.53
CA ASP A 35 -17.50 -4.57 13.36
C ASP A 35 -18.57 -3.91 14.25
N LYS A 36 -18.32 -2.66 14.67
CA LYS A 36 -19.25 -1.92 15.56
C LYS A 36 -20.31 -1.11 14.83
N ILE A 37 -20.27 -1.07 13.50
CA ILE A 37 -21.22 -0.26 12.72
C ILE A 37 -22.62 -0.82 12.76
N ASP A 38 -22.76 -2.13 12.74
CA ASP A 38 -24.05 -2.82 12.73
C ASP A 38 -23.92 -4.20 13.39
N ASP A 39 -24.87 -4.55 14.25
CA ASP A 39 -24.89 -5.85 14.93
C ASP A 39 -25.09 -7.03 13.96
N ALA A 40 -25.54 -6.76 12.74
CA ALA A 40 -25.64 -7.78 11.69
C ALA A 40 -24.28 -8.23 11.14
N ILE A 41 -23.20 -7.49 11.43
CA ILE A 41 -21.84 -7.85 11.01
C ILE A 41 -21.25 -8.80 12.03
N SER A 42 -21.20 -10.09 11.70
CA SER A 42 -20.63 -11.13 12.57
C SER A 42 -19.10 -11.22 12.47
N SER A 43 -18.54 -10.94 11.30
CA SER A 43 -17.09 -10.92 11.06
C SER A 43 -16.76 -10.11 9.82
N ASN A 44 -15.52 -9.64 9.72
CA ASN A 44 -15.03 -9.04 8.49
C ASN A 44 -13.58 -9.46 8.21
N ILE A 45 -13.25 -9.59 6.93
CA ILE A 45 -11.89 -9.74 6.43
C ILE A 45 -11.66 -8.56 5.51
N SER A 46 -10.78 -7.64 5.91
CA SER A 46 -10.52 -6.42 5.17
C SER A 46 -9.07 -6.34 4.71
N ARG A 47 -8.88 -5.86 3.49
CA ARG A 47 -7.57 -5.55 2.95
C ARG A 47 -7.42 -4.04 2.82
N VAL A 48 -6.38 -3.49 3.40
CA VAL A 48 -6.09 -2.07 3.32
C VAL A 48 -4.94 -1.84 2.36
N ILE A 49 -5.15 -0.91 1.42
CA ILE A 49 -4.14 -0.49 0.46
C ILE A 49 -3.87 0.99 0.69
N ILE A 50 -2.60 1.33 0.90
CA ILE A 50 -2.16 2.71 1.04
C ILE A 50 -1.63 3.18 -0.31
N ARG A 51 -2.09 4.33 -0.78
CA ARG A 51 -1.68 4.92 -2.05
C ARG A 51 -1.00 6.26 -1.83
N ARG A 52 0.09 6.47 -2.56
CA ARG A 52 0.74 7.77 -2.72
C ARG A 52 0.86 8.11 -4.20
N ASN A 53 0.65 9.35 -4.54
CA ASN A 53 0.82 9.84 -5.90
C ASN A 53 2.21 10.46 -6.03
N LEU A 54 2.91 10.09 -7.11
CA LEU A 54 4.22 10.60 -7.46
C LEU A 54 4.13 11.29 -8.83
N LYS A 55 4.60 12.52 -8.91
CA LYS A 55 4.79 13.20 -10.19
C LYS A 55 6.25 13.05 -10.60
N ALA A 56 6.51 12.18 -11.55
CA ALA A 56 7.86 11.96 -12.06
C ALA A 56 8.28 13.06 -13.03
N LEU A 57 9.58 13.41 -13.00
CA LEU A 57 10.20 14.27 -14.00
C LEU A 57 10.55 13.44 -15.23
N VAL A 58 10.21 13.94 -16.41
CA VAL A 58 10.44 13.26 -17.68
C VAL A 58 11.86 13.58 -18.18
N ASN A 59 12.58 12.57 -18.68
CA ASN A 59 13.93 12.70 -19.25
C ASN A 59 14.98 13.31 -18.30
N GLN A 60 14.80 13.13 -16.99
CA GLN A 60 15.75 13.61 -15.99
C GLN A 60 16.05 12.51 -14.97
N PHE A 61 17.29 12.44 -14.52
CA PHE A 61 17.61 11.65 -13.34
C PHE A 61 17.10 12.37 -12.11
N ALA A 62 16.34 11.69 -11.29
CA ALA A 62 15.79 12.24 -10.07
C ALA A 62 15.69 11.17 -8.98
N GLN A 63 15.84 11.59 -7.74
CA GLN A 63 15.58 10.78 -6.56
C GLN A 63 14.25 11.20 -5.98
N TYR A 64 13.41 10.21 -5.67
CA TYR A 64 12.09 10.44 -5.05
C TYR A 64 12.02 9.73 -3.72
N GLU A 65 11.39 10.38 -2.75
CA GLU A 65 11.08 9.81 -1.45
C GLU A 65 9.56 9.73 -1.28
N LEU A 66 9.08 8.50 -1.05
CA LEU A 66 7.66 8.22 -0.80
C LEU A 66 7.49 7.78 0.64
N CYS A 67 6.88 8.64 1.45
CA CYS A 67 6.59 8.35 2.85
C CYS A 67 5.13 7.97 3.03
N TYR A 68 4.89 6.80 3.64
CA TYR A 68 3.54 6.30 3.93
C TYR A 68 3.14 6.49 5.39
N GLY A 69 4.07 6.91 6.25
CA GLY A 69 3.82 7.15 7.67
C GLY A 69 3.73 5.89 8.54
N ASN A 70 3.79 4.71 7.95
CA ASN A 70 3.72 3.43 8.64
C ASN A 70 4.89 2.53 8.26
N ARG A 71 5.29 1.65 9.17
CA ARG A 71 6.21 0.56 8.83
C ARG A 71 5.48 -0.49 8.00
N PHE A 72 6.18 -1.00 7.00
CA PHE A 72 5.72 -2.14 6.22
C PHE A 72 6.43 -3.42 6.65
N HIS A 73 5.70 -4.53 6.63
CA HIS A 73 6.34 -5.82 6.58
C HIS A 73 6.91 -6.03 5.16
N ILE A 74 8.21 -6.24 5.07
CA ILE A 74 8.88 -6.43 3.78
C ILE A 74 8.92 -7.93 3.47
N ASN A 75 8.22 -8.31 2.42
CA ASN A 75 8.26 -9.67 1.91
C ASN A 75 9.55 -9.88 1.09
N PRO A 76 10.39 -10.88 1.42
CA PRO A 76 11.61 -11.15 0.67
C PRO A 76 11.39 -11.50 -0.80
N THR A 77 10.21 -11.99 -1.17
CA THR A 77 9.88 -12.30 -2.58
C THR A 77 9.61 -11.07 -3.43
N GLY A 78 9.49 -9.90 -2.80
CA GLY A 78 9.15 -8.66 -3.47
C GLY A 78 7.67 -8.36 -3.47
N ARG A 79 7.24 -7.46 -4.36
CA ARG A 79 5.83 -7.06 -4.51
C ARG A 79 5.26 -6.34 -3.29
N ASN A 80 6.12 -5.65 -2.54
CA ASN A 80 5.70 -4.83 -1.40
C ASN A 80 5.04 -3.54 -1.86
N ILE A 81 5.52 -2.99 -2.97
CA ILE A 81 5.02 -1.76 -3.59
C ILE A 81 4.68 -2.06 -5.04
N LYS A 82 3.60 -1.48 -5.53
CA LYS A 82 3.14 -1.64 -6.89
C LYS A 82 2.68 -0.29 -7.45
N SER A 83 3.08 0.03 -8.67
CA SER A 83 2.58 1.22 -9.36
C SER A 83 1.17 1.01 -9.90
N THR A 84 0.57 2.08 -10.38
CA THR A 84 -0.58 1.97 -11.30
C THR A 84 -0.13 1.34 -12.62
N GLY A 85 -1.04 0.68 -13.31
CA GLY A 85 -0.75 0.03 -14.60
C GLY A 85 -0.40 1.03 -15.68
N PHE A 86 0.54 0.65 -16.56
CA PHE A 86 0.92 1.42 -17.74
C PHE A 86 1.16 0.49 -18.93
N THR A 87 1.16 1.06 -20.11
CA THR A 87 1.43 0.33 -21.35
C THR A 87 2.64 0.94 -22.05
N ILE A 88 3.38 0.12 -22.76
CA ILE A 88 4.50 0.53 -23.61
C ILE A 88 4.05 0.48 -25.06
N VAL A 89 4.47 1.45 -25.86
CA VAL A 89 4.18 1.48 -27.31
C VAL A 89 4.64 0.18 -27.96
N GLY A 90 3.76 -0.46 -28.70
CA GLY A 90 4.03 -1.75 -29.35
C GLY A 90 3.70 -2.99 -28.50
N GLN A 91 3.24 -2.82 -27.26
CA GLN A 91 2.76 -3.91 -26.41
C GLN A 91 1.30 -3.69 -26.00
N THR A 92 0.55 -4.77 -25.93
CA THR A 92 -0.85 -4.76 -25.51
C THR A 92 -1.03 -5.07 -24.02
N ASP A 93 0.01 -5.60 -23.39
CA ASP A 93 -0.04 -5.99 -21.98
C ASP A 93 0.00 -4.78 -21.04
N LEU A 94 -0.78 -4.84 -19.98
CA LEU A 94 -0.70 -3.89 -18.88
C LEU A 94 0.47 -4.27 -17.97
N LEU A 95 1.37 -3.31 -17.75
CA LEU A 95 2.59 -3.47 -16.99
C LEU A 95 2.55 -2.68 -15.70
N TYR A 96 3.34 -3.11 -14.71
CA TYR A 96 3.46 -2.46 -13.41
C TYR A 96 4.91 -2.42 -12.97
N PHE A 97 5.29 -1.37 -12.26
CA PHE A 97 6.52 -1.37 -11.49
C PHE A 97 6.29 -2.02 -10.13
N THR A 98 7.23 -2.85 -9.71
CA THR A 98 7.24 -3.46 -8.38
C THR A 98 8.67 -3.52 -7.85
N ASP A 99 8.82 -3.81 -6.57
CA ASP A 99 10.12 -3.91 -5.92
C ASP A 99 10.61 -5.35 -5.85
N ILE A 100 11.93 -5.52 -5.92
CA ILE A 100 12.63 -6.75 -5.60
C ILE A 100 13.70 -6.40 -4.56
N PRO A 101 13.50 -6.75 -3.27
CA PRO A 101 14.48 -6.47 -2.22
C PRO A 101 15.76 -7.29 -2.41
N ASN A 102 16.87 -6.74 -1.94
CA ASN A 102 18.11 -7.49 -1.90
C ASN A 102 18.02 -8.62 -0.85
N LYS A 103 18.58 -9.77 -1.20
CA LYS A 103 18.54 -10.99 -0.39
C LYS A 103 19.93 -11.56 -0.16
N ASN A 104 20.06 -12.28 0.94
CA ASN A 104 21.17 -13.17 1.19
C ASN A 104 21.07 -14.46 0.36
N SER A 105 22.13 -15.23 0.33
CA SER A 105 22.18 -16.55 -0.35
C SER A 105 21.12 -17.54 0.15
N ASN A 106 20.64 -17.39 1.38
CA ASN A 106 19.57 -18.21 1.97
C ASN A 106 18.15 -17.73 1.64
N GLY A 107 18.00 -16.68 0.82
CA GLY A 107 16.71 -16.14 0.41
C GLY A 107 16.05 -15.16 1.39
N SER A 108 16.63 -14.91 2.54
CA SER A 108 16.16 -13.88 3.48
C SER A 108 16.66 -12.48 3.09
N LEU A 109 16.03 -11.44 3.62
CA LEU A 109 16.47 -10.06 3.41
C LEU A 109 17.90 -9.87 3.92
N ASP A 110 18.72 -9.11 3.19
CA ASP A 110 20.11 -8.80 3.55
C ASP A 110 20.25 -7.71 4.63
N GLY A 111 19.13 -7.10 5.02
CA GLY A 111 19.11 -6.02 6.02
C GLY A 111 19.56 -4.66 5.52
N SER A 112 19.96 -4.53 4.26
CA SER A 112 20.41 -3.24 3.68
C SER A 112 19.27 -2.24 3.45
N GLY A 113 18.03 -2.71 3.40
CA GLY A 113 16.88 -1.91 3.00
C GLY A 113 16.88 -1.51 1.53
N LYS A 114 17.76 -2.09 0.72
CA LYS A 114 17.91 -1.79 -0.70
C LYS A 114 17.29 -2.88 -1.57
N GLY A 115 17.07 -2.55 -2.82
CA GLY A 115 16.52 -3.46 -3.82
C GLY A 115 16.54 -2.82 -5.19
N VAL A 116 15.92 -3.48 -6.14
CA VAL A 116 15.73 -2.99 -7.51
C VAL A 116 14.25 -2.89 -7.85
N ILE A 117 13.94 -2.08 -8.84
CA ILE A 117 12.59 -1.98 -9.38
C ILE A 117 12.51 -2.85 -10.63
N ALA A 118 11.50 -3.70 -10.69
CA ALA A 118 11.21 -4.57 -11.82
C ALA A 118 9.90 -4.18 -12.49
N ILE A 119 9.77 -4.55 -13.74
CA ILE A 119 8.53 -4.42 -14.51
C ILE A 119 7.88 -5.79 -14.59
N THR A 120 6.60 -5.88 -14.20
CA THR A 120 5.84 -7.13 -14.20
C THR A 120 4.55 -6.98 -15.00
N LYS A 121 4.03 -8.11 -15.49
CA LYS A 121 2.73 -8.18 -16.16
C LYS A 121 1.62 -8.53 -15.16
N GLY A 122 0.41 -8.01 -15.42
CA GLY A 122 -0.77 -8.36 -14.65
C GLY A 122 -0.63 -8.04 -13.18
N ASP A 123 -1.07 -8.93 -12.33
CA ASP A 123 -1.02 -8.75 -10.86
C ASP A 123 0.36 -9.05 -10.24
N GLY A 124 1.31 -9.32 -11.08
CA GLY A 124 2.70 -9.49 -10.67
C GLY A 124 3.02 -10.88 -10.17
#